data_c6ff4c94ccf3387fc60278554abaee56
#
_entry.id   c6ff4c94ccf3387fc60278554abaee56
#
_cell.length_a   1.000
_cell.length_b   1.000
_cell.length_c   1.000
_cell.angle_alpha   90.00
_cell.angle_beta   90.00
_cell.angle_gamma   90.00
#
_symmetry.space_group_name_H-M   'P 1'
#
loop_
_entity.id
_entity.type
_entity.pdbx_description
1 polymer ?
#
loop_
_entity_poly.entity_id
_entity_poly.type
_entity_poly.pdbx_seq_one_letter_code
_entity_poly.pdbx_strand_id
1 'polypeptide(L)'
;MRGLLVIVLLGLTSGCADLAPTRAADGVLVVDGPGLQAASLHCEEHTREVHRGQSFAVRRAAMEAEIQDYLRLAEEALSMRATAIRLHRELKAKTSSGLPLSGHDLRQLNEGASLLLAQRSALLRIAQVHECWISGQDAGGDGEAGIRAAGIVMSLSAALILYDNYLSAIAPFRQDHEFRQHLNRSDRGFDIHAGTLNEIAVNFASIENRRRTTRAIDWVERNGKAFKTPPFEQYGYLLRSIEQSPSLNLVRQFSPLRDFGDNLGFLSTMSLDTLFALKNESTNLSSLLFGNAIGLVETRRGKLHDRPEVVPHVRSNLKAGDILVEKTPFRLTDSFIPGHWGHAAIWVGGEAELRALGIWDHPVVKPHHASVRAGRGVVEALRSGVQMNSIEHFLNVDDLGVLRREGLGKEQLAEVVLQTFRQVGKAYDFNFDTETTHRVFCSKLVYLVYGDLKWPTSRMLGRVTVSPDNIAALATGDGPLKVALLYHDGAAVAEQPQRMMEILIRAERTALARRESERQSID
;
A
#
# COMPACT_ATOMS: atom_id res chain seq x y z
N MET A 1 -30.62 -48.42 12.78
CA MET A 1 -29.59 -48.99 11.93
C MET A 1 -28.64 -47.86 11.52
N ARG A 2 -27.52 -47.77 12.23
CA ARG A 2 -26.49 -46.73 12.04
C ARG A 2 -25.43 -47.28 11.09
N GLY A 3 -25.26 -46.66 9.91
CA GLY A 3 -24.22 -47.01 8.95
C GLY A 3 -22.94 -46.23 9.25
N LEU A 4 -21.90 -46.92 9.63
CA LEU A 4 -20.54 -46.42 9.81
C LEU A 4 -19.88 -46.32 8.42
N LEU A 5 -19.50 -45.15 8.01
CA LEU A 5 -18.68 -44.93 6.80
C LEU A 5 -17.20 -44.96 7.21
N VAL A 6 -16.54 -46.08 6.94
CA VAL A 6 -15.10 -46.25 7.11
C VAL A 6 -14.41 -45.81 5.82
N ILE A 7 -13.65 -44.72 5.87
CA ILE A 7 -12.75 -44.30 4.79
C ILE A 7 -11.38 -44.94 5.05
N VAL A 8 -11.05 -45.95 4.25
CA VAL A 8 -9.71 -46.59 4.20
C VAL A 8 -8.79 -45.70 3.37
N LEU A 9 -7.80 -45.10 3.99
CA LEU A 9 -6.67 -44.46 3.32
C LEU A 9 -5.55 -45.51 3.13
N LEU A 10 -5.40 -46.02 1.92
CA LEU A 10 -4.24 -46.80 1.51
C LEU A 10 -3.01 -45.90 1.38
N GLY A 11 -1.99 -46.23 2.16
CA GLY A 11 -0.69 -45.58 2.13
C GLY A 11 0.11 -45.94 0.90
N LEU A 12 0.78 -44.92 0.33
CA LEU A 12 1.95 -45.10 -0.51
C LEU A 12 3.13 -44.45 0.22
N THR A 13 3.98 -45.29 0.77
CA THR A 13 5.26 -44.95 1.37
C THR A 13 6.31 -44.73 0.29
N SER A 14 6.90 -43.53 0.28
CA SER A 14 8.28 -43.35 -0.20
C SER A 14 8.84 -42.02 0.35
N GLY A 15 9.68 -42.12 1.34
CA GLY A 15 10.84 -41.33 1.65
C GLY A 15 10.67 -39.81 1.91
N CYS A 16 10.14 -39.44 3.07
CA CYS A 16 10.52 -38.21 3.77
C CYS A 16 10.51 -38.47 5.28
N ALA A 17 11.50 -37.96 5.95
CA ALA A 17 11.77 -38.21 7.36
C ALA A 17 10.58 -37.85 8.27
N ASP A 18 10.30 -38.73 9.20
CA ASP A 18 9.51 -38.70 10.43
C ASP A 18 8.76 -37.43 10.79
N LEU A 19 7.50 -37.37 10.40
CA LEU A 19 6.46 -36.60 11.07
C LEU A 19 5.43 -37.62 11.60
N ALA A 20 5.65 -38.16 12.78
CA ALA A 20 4.66 -38.98 13.47
C ALA A 20 3.59 -38.08 14.06
N PRO A 21 2.28 -38.29 13.79
CA PRO A 21 1.21 -37.57 14.45
C PRO A 21 1.09 -38.03 15.91
N THR A 22 1.26 -37.13 16.87
CA THR A 22 0.92 -37.39 18.27
C THR A 22 -0.60 -37.34 18.45
N ARG A 23 -1.20 -38.38 19.00
CA ARG A 23 -2.61 -38.40 19.37
C ARG A 23 -2.77 -37.67 20.71
N ALA A 24 -3.54 -36.61 20.72
CA ALA A 24 -4.08 -36.07 21.97
C ALA A 24 -5.21 -36.99 22.52
N ALA A 25 -5.44 -36.96 23.85
CA ALA A 25 -6.33 -37.88 24.56
C ALA A 25 -7.79 -37.89 24.08
N ASP A 26 -8.22 -36.92 23.26
CA ASP A 26 -9.61 -36.74 22.81
C ASP A 26 -9.83 -37.06 21.30
N GLY A 27 -8.93 -37.77 20.66
CA GLY A 27 -9.12 -38.27 19.30
C GLY A 27 -9.05 -37.20 18.20
N VAL A 28 -8.63 -35.97 18.50
CA VAL A 28 -8.45 -34.89 17.56
C VAL A 28 -7.04 -34.98 16.97
N LEU A 29 -6.94 -35.11 15.65
CA LEU A 29 -5.68 -34.97 14.93
C LEU A 29 -5.20 -33.51 15.03
N VAL A 30 -4.36 -33.22 16.03
CA VAL A 30 -3.60 -31.97 16.09
C VAL A 30 -2.38 -32.20 15.19
N VAL A 31 -2.39 -31.58 14.03
CA VAL A 31 -1.18 -31.47 13.22
C VAL A 31 -0.34 -30.40 13.88
N ASP A 32 0.44 -30.79 14.88
CA ASP A 32 1.52 -29.97 15.42
C ASP A 32 2.59 -29.87 14.33
N GLY A 33 2.45 -28.86 13.49
CA GLY A 33 3.52 -28.53 12.57
C GLY A 33 4.74 -27.98 13.33
N PRO A 34 5.96 -28.13 12.81
CA PRO A 34 7.19 -27.58 13.40
C PRO A 34 7.17 -26.06 13.58
N GLY A 35 6.07 -25.40 13.24
CA GLY A 35 5.92 -23.94 13.21
C GLY A 35 5.93 -23.24 14.57
N LEU A 36 5.40 -23.84 15.65
CA LEU A 36 5.28 -23.16 16.94
C LEU A 36 6.59 -23.08 17.71
N GLN A 37 7.29 -24.21 17.83
CA GLN A 37 8.61 -24.23 18.46
C GLN A 37 9.62 -23.46 17.63
N ALA A 38 9.57 -23.56 16.30
CA ALA A 38 10.44 -22.80 15.40
C ALA A 38 10.18 -21.28 15.49
N ALA A 39 8.92 -20.83 15.58
CA ALA A 39 8.59 -19.41 15.68
C ALA A 39 9.04 -18.80 17.02
N SER A 40 8.83 -19.49 18.14
CA SER A 40 9.29 -19.04 19.46
C SER A 40 10.81 -19.01 19.53
N LEU A 41 11.48 -20.04 19.05
CA LEU A 41 12.94 -20.09 18.98
C LEU A 41 13.51 -18.95 18.10
N HIS A 42 12.87 -18.65 16.99
CA HIS A 42 13.30 -17.59 16.08
C HIS A 42 13.17 -16.18 16.71
N CYS A 43 12.07 -15.91 17.41
CA CYS A 43 11.90 -14.68 18.16
C CYS A 43 12.89 -14.54 19.33
N GLU A 44 13.13 -15.60 20.08
CA GLU A 44 14.09 -15.59 21.20
C GLU A 44 15.53 -15.42 20.71
N GLU A 45 15.90 -16.06 19.60
CA GLU A 45 17.21 -15.94 18.96
C GLU A 45 17.43 -14.50 18.46
N HIS A 46 16.48 -13.95 17.70
CA HIS A 46 16.55 -12.56 17.24
C HIS A 46 16.68 -11.56 18.41
N THR A 47 15.86 -11.72 19.45
CA THR A 47 15.93 -10.87 20.64
C THR A 47 17.31 -10.97 21.32
N ARG A 48 17.91 -12.17 21.32
CA ARG A 48 19.25 -12.39 21.89
C ARG A 48 20.34 -11.73 21.07
N GLU A 49 20.27 -11.85 19.75
CA GLU A 49 21.31 -11.35 18.85
C GLU A 49 21.27 -9.83 18.68
N VAL A 50 20.07 -9.29 18.49
CA VAL A 50 19.90 -7.88 18.07
C VAL A 50 19.62 -6.95 19.25
N HIS A 51 18.93 -7.42 20.30
CA HIS A 51 18.42 -6.55 21.37
C HIS A 51 19.09 -6.80 22.72
N ARG A 52 19.44 -8.03 23.08
CA ARG A 52 19.95 -8.36 24.41
C ARG A 52 21.37 -7.86 24.64
N GLY A 53 21.56 -7.09 25.70
CA GLY A 53 22.87 -6.55 26.07
C GLY A 53 23.32 -5.34 25.27
N GLN A 54 22.54 -4.88 24.30
CA GLN A 54 22.84 -3.68 23.52
C GLN A 54 22.34 -2.40 24.22
N SER A 55 22.99 -1.27 23.93
CA SER A 55 22.52 0.03 24.40
C SER A 55 21.18 0.39 23.77
N PHE A 56 20.38 1.25 24.43
CA PHE A 56 19.11 1.73 23.90
C PHE A 56 19.26 2.34 22.50
N ALA A 57 20.31 3.14 22.26
CA ALA A 57 20.54 3.77 20.97
C ALA A 57 20.76 2.74 19.85
N VAL A 58 21.53 1.68 20.13
CA VAL A 58 21.78 0.59 19.15
C VAL A 58 20.50 -0.16 18.85
N ARG A 59 19.72 -0.51 19.87
CA ARG A 59 18.44 -1.22 19.70
C ARG A 59 17.40 -0.38 18.95
N ARG A 60 17.37 0.93 19.23
CA ARG A 60 16.48 1.86 18.50
C ARG A 60 16.85 1.94 17.03
N ALA A 61 18.16 2.08 16.72
CA ALA A 61 18.63 2.13 15.33
C ALA A 61 18.37 0.80 14.59
N ALA A 62 18.55 -0.34 15.26
CA ALA A 62 18.23 -1.65 14.70
C ALA A 62 16.73 -1.77 14.37
N MET A 63 15.84 -1.38 15.28
CA MET A 63 14.40 -1.40 15.05
C MET A 63 13.98 -0.45 13.91
N GLU A 64 14.60 0.72 13.80
CA GLU A 64 14.33 1.64 12.69
C GLU A 64 14.74 1.04 11.34
N ALA A 65 15.89 0.37 11.26
CA ALA A 65 16.33 -0.34 10.07
C ALA A 65 15.37 -1.51 9.72
N GLU A 66 14.94 -2.29 10.71
CA GLU A 66 13.96 -3.38 10.52
C GLU A 66 12.61 -2.85 9.99
N ILE A 67 12.15 -1.72 10.51
CA ILE A 67 10.92 -1.07 10.00
C ILE A 67 11.09 -0.68 8.54
N GLN A 68 12.21 -0.07 8.15
CA GLN A 68 12.47 0.32 6.75
C GLN A 68 12.52 -0.90 5.82
N ASP A 69 13.19 -1.96 6.23
CA ASP A 69 13.27 -3.21 5.45
C ASP A 69 11.87 -3.86 5.32
N TYR A 70 11.10 -3.86 6.41
CA TYR A 70 9.73 -4.36 6.37
C TYR A 70 8.84 -3.53 5.44
N LEU A 71 8.92 -2.21 5.48
CA LEU A 71 8.10 -1.35 4.63
C LEU A 71 8.35 -1.62 3.14
N ARG A 72 9.62 -1.79 2.75
CA ARG A 72 9.99 -2.17 1.39
C ARG A 72 9.38 -3.52 1.00
N LEU A 73 9.53 -4.53 1.87
CA LEU A 73 8.94 -5.85 1.65
C LEU A 73 7.41 -5.81 1.55
N ALA A 74 6.76 -5.01 2.39
CA ALA A 74 5.31 -4.84 2.38
C ALA A 74 4.83 -4.22 1.05
N GLU A 75 5.53 -3.22 0.55
CA GLU A 75 5.24 -2.60 -0.75
C GLU A 75 5.39 -3.57 -1.91
N GLU A 76 6.49 -4.32 -1.94
CA GLU A 76 6.70 -5.36 -2.93
C GLU A 76 5.60 -6.42 -2.90
N ALA A 77 5.19 -6.84 -1.70
CA ALA A 77 4.12 -7.83 -1.51
C ALA A 77 2.76 -7.31 -1.99
N LEU A 78 2.47 -6.03 -1.79
CA LEU A 78 1.25 -5.39 -2.27
C LEU A 78 1.26 -5.25 -3.80
N SER A 79 2.39 -4.86 -4.39
CA SER A 79 2.57 -4.79 -5.84
C SER A 79 2.39 -6.16 -6.49
N MET A 80 2.99 -7.20 -5.90
CA MET A 80 2.84 -8.58 -6.35
C MET A 80 1.37 -9.05 -6.27
N ARG A 81 0.66 -8.73 -5.19
CA ARG A 81 -0.77 -9.04 -5.04
C ARG A 81 -1.59 -8.44 -6.19
N ALA A 82 -1.37 -7.16 -6.51
CA ALA A 82 -2.06 -6.49 -7.62
C ALA A 82 -1.75 -7.17 -8.97
N THR A 83 -0.50 -7.56 -9.18
CA THR A 83 -0.07 -8.28 -10.38
C THR A 83 -0.71 -9.66 -10.46
N ALA A 84 -0.74 -10.43 -9.37
CA ALA A 84 -1.38 -11.74 -9.32
C ALA A 84 -2.89 -11.68 -9.61
N ILE A 85 -3.59 -10.68 -9.05
CA ILE A 85 -5.03 -10.47 -9.31
C ILE A 85 -5.26 -10.17 -10.80
N ARG A 86 -4.44 -9.35 -11.42
CA ARG A 86 -4.53 -9.03 -12.84
C ARG A 86 -4.26 -10.25 -13.70
N LEU A 87 -3.16 -10.94 -13.45
CA LEU A 87 -2.77 -12.17 -14.15
C LEU A 87 -3.89 -13.22 -14.06
N HIS A 88 -4.45 -13.46 -12.87
CA HIS A 88 -5.55 -14.41 -12.73
C HIS A 88 -6.75 -14.04 -13.62
N ARG A 89 -7.15 -12.76 -13.70
CA ARG A 89 -8.27 -12.31 -14.56
C ARG A 89 -7.98 -12.53 -16.03
N GLU A 90 -6.79 -12.18 -16.49
CA GLU A 90 -6.34 -12.32 -17.88
C GLU A 90 -6.35 -13.80 -18.29
N LEU A 91 -5.71 -14.65 -17.51
CA LEU A 91 -5.65 -16.08 -17.78
C LEU A 91 -7.03 -16.75 -17.68
N LYS A 92 -7.86 -16.34 -16.71
CA LYS A 92 -9.22 -16.85 -16.57
C LYS A 92 -10.12 -16.46 -17.75
N ALA A 93 -10.02 -15.24 -18.24
CA ALA A 93 -10.74 -14.81 -19.44
C ALA A 93 -10.33 -15.67 -20.66
N LYS A 94 -9.02 -15.95 -20.81
CA LYS A 94 -8.47 -16.78 -21.87
C LYS A 94 -8.98 -18.23 -21.80
N THR A 95 -8.85 -18.88 -20.64
CA THR A 95 -9.32 -20.29 -20.49
C THR A 95 -10.84 -20.40 -20.59
N SER A 96 -11.59 -19.40 -20.10
CA SER A 96 -13.06 -19.36 -20.23
C SER A 96 -13.52 -19.18 -21.68
N SER A 97 -12.70 -18.65 -22.57
CA SER A 97 -12.97 -18.59 -24.02
C SER A 97 -12.55 -19.87 -24.76
N GLY A 98 -12.09 -20.90 -24.05
CA GLY A 98 -11.65 -22.19 -24.61
C GLY A 98 -10.25 -22.16 -25.18
N LEU A 99 -9.47 -21.11 -24.98
CA LEU A 99 -8.08 -21.02 -25.43
C LEU A 99 -7.14 -21.68 -24.41
N PRO A 100 -6.16 -22.48 -24.86
CA PRO A 100 -5.17 -23.06 -23.96
C PRO A 100 -4.19 -22.00 -23.45
N LEU A 101 -3.58 -22.27 -22.29
CA LEU A 101 -2.46 -21.46 -21.79
C LEU A 101 -1.25 -21.62 -22.71
N SER A 102 -0.68 -20.52 -23.16
CA SER A 102 0.56 -20.50 -23.95
C SER A 102 1.79 -20.78 -23.07
N GLY A 103 2.94 -21.06 -23.68
CA GLY A 103 4.20 -21.18 -22.94
C GLY A 103 4.61 -19.89 -22.21
N HIS A 104 4.17 -18.73 -22.71
CA HIS A 104 4.33 -17.45 -22.04
C HIS A 104 3.47 -17.35 -20.76
N ASP A 105 2.18 -17.74 -20.85
CA ASP A 105 1.27 -17.76 -19.70
C ASP A 105 1.79 -18.66 -18.58
N LEU A 106 2.27 -19.86 -18.95
CA LEU A 106 2.84 -20.83 -18.02
C LEU A 106 4.11 -20.30 -17.34
N ARG A 107 4.95 -19.60 -18.09
CA ARG A 107 6.13 -18.93 -17.54
C ARG A 107 5.74 -17.85 -16.55
N GLN A 108 4.80 -16.96 -16.89
CA GLN A 108 4.31 -15.92 -15.98
C GLN A 108 3.74 -16.50 -14.68
N LEU A 109 3.01 -17.61 -14.75
CA LEU A 109 2.51 -18.33 -13.58
C LEU A 109 3.65 -18.80 -12.68
N ASN A 110 4.69 -19.40 -13.25
CA ASN A 110 5.83 -19.93 -12.49
C ASN A 110 6.71 -18.82 -11.92
N GLU A 111 7.00 -17.76 -12.68
CA GLU A 111 7.74 -16.57 -12.21
C GLU A 111 6.98 -15.88 -11.07
N GLY A 112 5.66 -15.69 -11.24
CA GLY A 112 4.81 -15.11 -10.22
C GLY A 112 4.73 -15.96 -8.95
N ALA A 113 4.64 -17.29 -9.09
CA ALA A 113 4.63 -18.22 -7.96
C ALA A 113 5.96 -18.19 -7.19
N SER A 114 7.10 -18.26 -7.89
CA SER A 114 8.43 -18.23 -7.29
C SER A 114 8.64 -16.93 -6.49
N LEU A 115 8.31 -15.78 -7.09
CA LEU A 115 8.44 -14.49 -6.42
C LEU A 115 7.51 -14.38 -5.21
N LEU A 116 6.26 -14.84 -5.33
CA LEU A 116 5.30 -14.84 -4.22
C LEU A 116 5.77 -15.73 -3.05
N LEU A 117 6.41 -16.86 -3.33
CA LEU A 117 6.98 -17.75 -2.32
C LEU A 117 8.15 -17.09 -1.57
N ALA A 118 9.05 -16.43 -2.29
CA ALA A 118 10.16 -15.70 -1.68
C ALA A 118 9.66 -14.58 -0.75
N GLN A 119 8.72 -13.76 -1.21
CA GLN A 119 8.11 -12.69 -0.41
C GLN A 119 7.33 -13.24 0.79
N ARG A 120 6.59 -14.34 0.59
CA ARG A 120 5.86 -15.01 1.66
C ARG A 120 6.81 -15.46 2.77
N SER A 121 7.93 -16.08 2.42
CA SER A 121 8.93 -16.54 3.38
C SER A 121 9.55 -15.37 4.17
N ALA A 122 9.81 -14.25 3.51
CA ALA A 122 10.32 -13.05 4.15
C ALA A 122 9.28 -12.44 5.10
N LEU A 123 8.02 -12.29 4.68
CA LEU A 123 6.91 -11.80 5.53
C LEU A 123 6.66 -12.71 6.73
N LEU A 124 6.75 -14.03 6.55
CA LEU A 124 6.55 -14.98 7.64
C LEU A 124 7.64 -14.82 8.73
N ARG A 125 8.89 -14.61 8.34
CA ARG A 125 9.96 -14.27 9.29
C ARG A 125 9.65 -13.01 10.08
N ILE A 126 9.25 -11.93 9.42
CA ILE A 126 8.87 -10.68 10.10
C ILE A 126 7.68 -10.91 11.05
N ALA A 127 6.68 -11.66 10.63
CA ALA A 127 5.52 -11.98 11.48
C ALA A 127 5.90 -12.75 12.76
N GLN A 128 7.02 -13.47 12.76
CA GLN A 128 7.47 -14.31 13.87
C GLN A 128 8.53 -13.64 14.75
N VAL A 129 9.27 -12.68 14.22
CA VAL A 129 10.52 -12.18 14.83
C VAL A 129 10.32 -11.43 16.15
N HIS A 130 9.17 -10.78 16.34
CA HIS A 130 8.85 -10.04 17.58
C HIS A 130 7.63 -10.59 18.34
N GLU A 131 7.15 -11.75 17.95
CA GLU A 131 5.92 -12.33 18.55
C GLU A 131 6.05 -12.62 20.03
N CYS A 132 7.22 -13.11 20.47
CA CYS A 132 7.48 -13.42 21.89
C CYS A 132 7.41 -12.18 22.79
N TRP A 133 7.54 -10.99 22.22
CA TRP A 133 7.44 -9.72 22.98
C TRP A 133 6.04 -9.43 23.51
N ILE A 134 5.00 -10.05 22.94
CA ILE A 134 3.63 -9.91 23.44
C ILE A 134 3.51 -10.36 24.91
N SER A 135 4.23 -11.42 25.30
CA SER A 135 4.21 -12.00 26.65
C SER A 135 5.22 -11.38 27.61
N GLY A 136 6.12 -10.51 27.12
CA GLY A 136 7.14 -9.86 27.93
C GLY A 136 6.55 -8.84 28.90
N GLN A 137 7.19 -8.64 30.05
CA GLN A 137 6.86 -7.53 30.96
C GLN A 137 7.58 -6.26 30.53
N ASP A 138 6.94 -5.10 30.71
CA ASP A 138 7.56 -3.80 30.48
C ASP A 138 8.59 -3.53 31.58
N ALA A 139 9.86 -3.84 31.31
CA ALA A 139 10.98 -3.66 32.23
C ALA A 139 11.77 -2.36 31.97
N GLY A 140 11.23 -1.40 31.21
CA GLY A 140 11.95 -0.19 30.78
C GLY A 140 11.05 1.04 30.69
N GLY A 141 11.67 2.22 30.56
CA GLY A 141 10.97 3.48 30.34
C GLY A 141 10.27 3.56 28.98
N ASP A 142 9.62 4.71 28.69
CA ASP A 142 8.79 4.96 27.48
C ASP A 142 9.51 4.59 26.16
N GLY A 143 10.84 4.75 26.09
CA GLY A 143 11.62 4.41 24.89
C GLY A 143 11.66 2.90 24.61
N GLU A 144 11.81 2.08 25.65
CA GLU A 144 11.82 0.61 25.55
C GLU A 144 10.44 0.08 25.16
N ALA A 145 9.39 0.63 25.79
CA ALA A 145 8.03 0.34 25.43
C ALA A 145 7.75 0.66 23.96
N GLY A 146 8.36 1.74 23.43
CA GLY A 146 8.27 2.14 22.03
C GLY A 146 8.90 1.15 21.05
N ILE A 147 10.11 0.64 21.34
CA ILE A 147 10.76 -0.40 20.52
C ILE A 147 9.91 -1.66 20.49
N ARG A 148 9.46 -2.11 21.67
CA ARG A 148 8.60 -3.29 21.81
C ARG A 148 7.29 -3.15 21.01
N ALA A 149 6.63 -2.01 21.17
CA ALA A 149 5.38 -1.74 20.45
C ALA A 149 5.59 -1.74 18.93
N ALA A 150 6.66 -1.13 18.43
CA ALA A 150 6.97 -1.10 17.01
C ALA A 150 7.19 -2.52 16.45
N GLY A 151 7.94 -3.36 17.15
CA GLY A 151 8.18 -4.75 16.76
C GLY A 151 6.88 -5.57 16.68
N ILE A 152 6.01 -5.47 17.71
CA ILE A 152 4.73 -6.19 17.75
C ILE A 152 3.80 -5.70 16.63
N VAL A 153 3.68 -4.39 16.44
CA VAL A 153 2.84 -3.79 15.39
C VAL A 153 3.35 -4.20 14.00
N MET A 154 4.65 -4.20 13.77
CA MET A 154 5.26 -4.65 12.51
C MET A 154 4.99 -6.14 12.25
N SER A 155 5.16 -7.01 13.25
CA SER A 155 4.86 -8.45 13.15
C SER A 155 3.39 -8.71 12.84
N LEU A 156 2.46 -8.00 13.49
CA LEU A 156 1.03 -8.12 13.19
C LEU A 156 0.71 -7.64 11.78
N SER A 157 1.28 -6.52 11.36
CA SER A 157 1.08 -6.00 9.99
C SER A 157 1.55 -7.01 8.94
N ALA A 158 2.73 -7.65 9.14
CA ALA A 158 3.23 -8.70 8.26
C ALA A 158 2.31 -9.93 8.22
N ALA A 159 1.81 -10.38 9.38
CA ALA A 159 0.87 -11.49 9.47
C ALA A 159 -0.42 -11.21 8.69
N LEU A 160 -0.98 -10.00 8.82
CA LEU A 160 -2.19 -9.62 8.09
C LEU A 160 -1.96 -9.52 6.57
N ILE A 161 -0.80 -9.04 6.12
CA ILE A 161 -0.43 -9.06 4.69
C ILE A 161 -0.41 -10.50 4.16
N LEU A 162 0.06 -11.48 4.94
CA LEU A 162 0.03 -12.90 4.54
C LEU A 162 -1.40 -13.42 4.36
N TYR A 163 -2.32 -13.09 5.27
CA TYR A 163 -3.75 -13.43 5.14
C TYR A 163 -4.39 -12.74 3.93
N ASP A 164 -4.16 -11.47 3.76
CA ASP A 164 -4.68 -10.69 2.64
C ASP A 164 -4.18 -11.22 1.30
N ASN A 165 -2.87 -11.56 1.19
CA ASN A 165 -2.28 -12.12 -0.01
C ASN A 165 -2.87 -13.48 -0.34
N TYR A 166 -3.11 -14.32 0.67
CA TYR A 166 -3.78 -15.59 0.44
C TYR A 166 -5.16 -15.40 -0.17
N LEU A 167 -6.00 -14.58 0.46
CA LEU A 167 -7.38 -14.36 0.02
C LEU A 167 -7.47 -13.76 -1.38
N SER A 168 -6.63 -12.79 -1.68
CA SER A 168 -6.77 -11.96 -2.88
C SER A 168 -5.94 -12.47 -4.07
N ALA A 169 -4.78 -13.05 -3.81
CA ALA A 169 -3.81 -13.41 -4.85
C ALA A 169 -3.62 -14.92 -5.01
N ILE A 170 -3.87 -15.74 -3.97
CA ILE A 170 -3.60 -17.18 -4.02
C ILE A 170 -4.88 -17.99 -4.16
N ALA A 171 -5.91 -17.69 -3.35
CA ALA A 171 -7.16 -18.43 -3.35
C ALA A 171 -7.85 -18.48 -4.72
N PRO A 172 -7.87 -17.41 -5.55
CA PRO A 172 -8.44 -17.47 -6.89
C PRO A 172 -7.79 -18.54 -7.79
N PHE A 173 -6.44 -18.60 -7.81
CA PHE A 173 -5.73 -19.64 -8.58
C PHE A 173 -5.99 -21.04 -8.03
N ARG A 174 -6.14 -21.19 -6.71
CA ARG A 174 -6.44 -22.47 -6.09
C ARG A 174 -7.85 -22.97 -6.42
N GLN A 175 -8.80 -22.10 -6.62
CA GLN A 175 -10.19 -22.45 -6.99
C GLN A 175 -10.29 -22.97 -8.42
N ASP A 176 -9.50 -22.43 -9.34
CA ASP A 176 -9.48 -22.88 -10.72
C ASP A 176 -8.68 -24.18 -10.86
N HIS A 177 -9.34 -25.21 -11.41
CA HIS A 177 -8.77 -26.56 -11.53
C HIS A 177 -7.45 -26.56 -12.33
N GLU A 178 -7.40 -25.85 -13.46
CA GLU A 178 -6.24 -25.80 -14.34
C GLU A 178 -5.05 -25.12 -13.66
N PHE A 179 -5.25 -23.93 -13.07
CA PHE A 179 -4.19 -23.22 -12.37
C PHE A 179 -3.73 -23.98 -11.13
N ARG A 180 -4.66 -24.58 -10.38
CA ARG A 180 -4.34 -25.39 -9.21
C ARG A 180 -3.49 -26.61 -9.58
N GLN A 181 -3.83 -27.31 -10.66
CA GLN A 181 -3.02 -28.43 -11.12
C GLN A 181 -1.61 -28.00 -11.55
N HIS A 182 -1.50 -26.90 -12.28
CA HIS A 182 -0.22 -26.38 -12.73
C HIS A 182 0.66 -25.95 -11.55
N LEU A 183 0.14 -25.09 -10.65
CA LEU A 183 0.91 -24.50 -9.55
C LEU A 183 1.21 -25.47 -8.39
N ASN A 184 0.55 -26.64 -8.32
CA ASN A 184 0.91 -27.71 -7.39
C ASN A 184 1.92 -28.71 -7.96
N ARG A 185 2.31 -28.57 -9.23
CA ARG A 185 3.41 -29.38 -9.80
C ARG A 185 4.75 -28.76 -9.41
N SER A 186 5.76 -29.64 -9.26
CA SER A 186 7.12 -29.13 -9.04
C SER A 186 7.70 -28.56 -10.33
N ASP A 187 8.37 -27.43 -10.21
CA ASP A 187 9.18 -26.86 -11.29
C ASP A 187 10.57 -26.49 -10.75
N ARG A 188 11.59 -27.27 -11.12
CA ARG A 188 12.97 -27.05 -10.67
C ARG A 188 13.59 -25.78 -11.25
N GLY A 189 13.12 -25.35 -12.43
CA GLY A 189 13.60 -24.13 -13.07
C GLY A 189 13.22 -22.86 -12.33
N PHE A 190 12.16 -22.95 -11.48
CA PHE A 190 11.61 -21.83 -10.72
C PHE A 190 11.62 -22.08 -9.19
N ASP A 191 12.29 -23.13 -8.73
CA ASP A 191 12.36 -23.54 -7.32
C ASP A 191 10.98 -23.73 -6.67
N ILE A 192 10.06 -24.31 -7.42
CA ILE A 192 8.69 -24.62 -6.97
C ILE A 192 8.62 -26.09 -6.59
N HIS A 193 8.23 -26.37 -5.33
CA HIS A 193 8.02 -27.73 -4.83
C HIS A 193 6.60 -28.23 -5.10
N ALA A 194 6.45 -29.54 -5.23
CA ALA A 194 5.13 -30.14 -5.41
C ALA A 194 4.24 -29.87 -4.17
N GLY A 195 2.98 -29.49 -4.41
CA GLY A 195 2.00 -29.26 -3.34
C GLY A 195 2.10 -27.90 -2.64
N THR A 196 2.94 -27.00 -3.10
CA THR A 196 3.18 -25.67 -2.51
C THR A 196 1.90 -24.87 -2.25
N LEU A 197 0.97 -24.83 -3.22
CA LEU A 197 -0.32 -24.15 -3.06
C LEU A 197 -1.17 -24.75 -1.94
N ASN A 198 -1.13 -26.07 -1.77
CA ASN A 198 -1.83 -26.75 -0.69
C ASN A 198 -1.19 -26.46 0.66
N GLU A 199 0.13 -26.44 0.75
CA GLU A 199 0.85 -26.05 1.98
C GLU A 199 0.49 -24.63 2.43
N ILE A 200 0.46 -23.69 1.50
CA ILE A 200 0.05 -22.32 1.81
C ILE A 200 -1.39 -22.27 2.34
N ALA A 201 -2.29 -23.05 1.74
CA ALA A 201 -3.68 -23.12 2.19
C ALA A 201 -3.83 -23.74 3.60
N VAL A 202 -3.06 -24.76 3.92
CA VAL A 202 -3.01 -25.37 5.27
C VAL A 202 -2.52 -24.34 6.29
N ASN A 203 -1.45 -23.62 5.98
CA ASN A 203 -0.93 -22.57 6.85
C ASN A 203 -1.92 -21.41 7.07
N PHE A 204 -2.67 -21.02 6.04
CA PHE A 204 -3.75 -20.04 6.14
C PHE A 204 -4.88 -20.53 7.06
N ALA A 205 -5.27 -21.80 6.93
CA ALA A 205 -6.33 -22.44 7.73
C ALA A 205 -5.89 -22.79 9.16
N SER A 206 -4.61 -22.66 9.50
CA SER A 206 -4.05 -23.05 10.79
C SER A 206 -4.72 -22.31 11.94
N ILE A 207 -5.34 -23.07 12.86
CA ILE A 207 -5.97 -22.54 14.08
C ILE A 207 -4.93 -21.84 14.96
N GLU A 208 -3.73 -22.40 15.05
CA GLU A 208 -2.67 -21.84 15.86
C GLU A 208 -2.16 -20.51 15.31
N ASN A 209 -1.93 -20.41 14.00
CA ASN A 209 -1.55 -19.14 13.38
C ASN A 209 -2.61 -18.06 13.62
N ARG A 210 -3.90 -18.41 13.57
CA ARG A 210 -4.98 -17.47 13.88
C ARG A 210 -4.98 -17.05 15.35
N ARG A 211 -4.81 -17.98 16.29
CA ARG A 211 -4.71 -17.66 17.73
C ARG A 211 -3.54 -16.71 18.01
N ARG A 212 -2.39 -16.95 17.37
CA ARG A 212 -1.21 -16.08 17.48
C ARG A 212 -1.53 -14.67 16.98
N THR A 213 -2.10 -14.58 15.79
CA THR A 213 -2.48 -13.29 15.18
C THR A 213 -3.56 -12.58 16.01
N THR A 214 -4.56 -13.30 16.57
CA THR A 214 -5.57 -12.72 17.47
C THR A 214 -4.93 -12.14 18.72
N ARG A 215 -3.99 -12.85 19.36
CA ARG A 215 -3.25 -12.30 20.53
C ARG A 215 -2.53 -10.99 20.19
N ALA A 216 -1.93 -10.91 18.99
CA ALA A 216 -1.27 -9.69 18.55
C ALA A 216 -2.28 -8.56 18.29
N ILE A 217 -3.44 -8.86 17.70
CA ILE A 217 -4.54 -7.90 17.52
C ILE A 217 -4.98 -7.35 18.88
N ASP A 218 -5.29 -8.23 19.84
CA ASP A 218 -5.72 -7.85 21.19
C ASP A 218 -4.69 -6.98 21.92
N TRP A 219 -3.40 -7.27 21.70
CA TRP A 219 -2.32 -6.45 22.27
C TRP A 219 -2.28 -5.07 21.64
N VAL A 220 -2.32 -4.99 20.30
CA VAL A 220 -2.26 -3.72 19.55
C VAL A 220 -3.48 -2.84 19.84
N GLU A 221 -4.66 -3.41 19.98
CA GLU A 221 -5.87 -2.67 20.36
C GLU A 221 -5.77 -2.02 21.74
N ARG A 222 -5.17 -2.72 22.69
CA ARG A 222 -5.00 -2.21 24.06
C ARG A 222 -3.85 -1.21 24.20
N ASN A 223 -2.77 -1.41 23.46
CA ASN A 223 -1.50 -0.71 23.70
C ASN A 223 -1.02 0.14 22.51
N GLY A 224 -1.45 -0.19 21.29
CA GLY A 224 -0.89 0.41 20.06
C GLY A 224 -1.08 1.92 19.95
N LYS A 225 -2.13 2.48 20.55
CA LYS A 225 -2.43 3.94 20.53
C LYS A 225 -2.06 4.64 21.84
N ALA A 226 -1.39 3.97 22.77
CA ALA A 226 -1.07 4.53 24.10
C ALA A 226 0.01 5.65 24.06
N PHE A 227 0.77 5.76 22.98
CA PHE A 227 1.87 6.71 22.86
C PHE A 227 1.37 8.11 22.48
N LYS A 228 1.65 9.12 23.31
CA LYS A 228 1.36 10.54 23.02
C LYS A 228 2.14 11.05 21.81
N THR A 229 3.38 10.59 21.67
CA THR A 229 4.25 10.82 20.51
C THR A 229 4.59 9.46 19.90
N PRO A 230 4.42 9.26 18.57
CA PRO A 230 4.79 8.01 17.94
C PRO A 230 6.24 7.62 18.24
N PRO A 231 6.51 6.36 18.65
CA PRO A 231 7.87 5.92 19.01
C PRO A 231 8.84 5.95 17.81
N PHE A 232 8.31 5.83 16.60
CA PHE A 232 9.01 5.93 15.31
C PHE A 232 8.15 6.70 14.32
N GLU A 233 8.76 7.36 13.34
CA GLU A 233 8.06 8.14 12.32
C GLU A 233 7.00 7.31 11.58
N GLN A 234 7.34 6.06 11.25
CA GLN A 234 6.49 5.15 10.48
C GLN A 234 5.45 4.40 11.32
N TYR A 235 5.47 4.54 12.65
CA TYR A 235 4.61 3.78 13.55
C TYR A 235 3.11 3.97 13.25
N GLY A 236 2.71 5.22 13.00
CA GLY A 236 1.33 5.52 12.62
C GLY A 236 0.91 4.89 11.28
N TYR A 237 1.84 4.68 10.37
CA TYR A 237 1.58 3.95 9.14
C TYR A 237 1.37 2.45 9.40
N LEU A 238 2.21 1.83 10.23
CA LEU A 238 2.06 0.43 10.60
C LEU A 238 0.68 0.16 11.24
N LEU A 239 0.22 1.04 12.13
CA LEU A 239 -1.13 0.93 12.72
C LEU A 239 -2.23 1.04 11.66
N ARG A 240 -2.13 1.98 10.73
CA ARG A 240 -3.11 2.12 9.66
C ARG A 240 -3.13 0.92 8.72
N SER A 241 -1.98 0.33 8.41
CA SER A 241 -1.91 -0.88 7.58
C SER A 241 -2.67 -2.05 8.20
N ILE A 242 -2.62 -2.17 9.55
CA ILE A 242 -3.41 -3.13 10.31
C ILE A 242 -4.90 -2.82 10.21
N GLU A 243 -5.30 -1.57 10.52
CA GLU A 243 -6.71 -1.14 10.52
C GLU A 243 -7.38 -1.29 9.14
N GLN A 244 -6.60 -1.22 8.08
CA GLN A 244 -7.07 -1.29 6.69
C GLN A 244 -6.96 -2.70 6.09
N SER A 245 -6.39 -3.67 6.82
CA SER A 245 -6.33 -5.04 6.35
C SER A 245 -7.73 -5.64 6.23
N PRO A 246 -8.13 -6.15 5.05
CA PRO A 246 -9.39 -6.86 4.88
C PRO A 246 -9.51 -8.09 5.78
N SER A 247 -8.38 -8.72 6.10
CA SER A 247 -8.34 -9.92 6.94
C SER A 247 -8.46 -9.63 8.43
N LEU A 248 -8.34 -8.36 8.88
CA LEU A 248 -8.40 -8.01 10.29
C LEU A 248 -9.66 -8.54 10.97
N ASN A 249 -10.84 -8.24 10.40
CA ASN A 249 -12.11 -8.69 10.96
C ASN A 249 -12.28 -10.21 10.89
N LEU A 250 -11.79 -10.83 9.82
CA LEU A 250 -11.81 -12.28 9.64
C LEU A 250 -11.02 -12.99 10.76
N VAL A 251 -9.81 -12.51 11.06
CA VAL A 251 -8.96 -13.08 12.10
C VAL A 251 -9.51 -12.76 13.49
N ARG A 252 -10.02 -11.55 13.72
CA ARG A 252 -10.59 -11.09 14.99
C ARG A 252 -11.83 -11.90 15.42
N GLN A 253 -12.72 -12.23 14.48
CA GLN A 253 -13.96 -12.96 14.75
C GLN A 253 -13.74 -14.47 14.91
N PHE A 254 -12.49 -14.92 14.86
CA PHE A 254 -12.16 -16.33 15.00
C PHE A 254 -12.57 -16.88 16.38
N SER A 255 -13.45 -17.89 16.37
CA SER A 255 -13.86 -18.66 17.54
C SER A 255 -13.48 -20.13 17.37
N PRO A 256 -12.54 -20.67 18.18
CA PRO A 256 -12.10 -22.06 18.04
C PRO A 256 -13.22 -23.10 18.18
N LEU A 257 -14.27 -22.77 18.96
CA LEU A 257 -15.38 -23.68 19.22
C LEU A 257 -16.44 -23.68 18.11
N ARG A 258 -16.62 -22.57 17.41
CA ARG A 258 -17.62 -22.42 16.33
C ARG A 258 -17.07 -22.86 14.99
N ASP A 259 -15.77 -22.63 14.75
CA ASP A 259 -15.14 -22.85 13.46
C ASP A 259 -14.59 -24.29 13.30
N PHE A 260 -14.65 -25.13 14.34
CA PHE A 260 -14.20 -26.52 14.28
C PHE A 260 -15.12 -27.41 13.41
N GLY A 261 -16.44 -27.15 13.42
CA GLY A 261 -17.41 -27.81 12.53
C GLY A 261 -17.34 -27.33 11.08
N ASP A 262 -16.90 -26.09 10.89
CA ASP A 262 -16.90 -25.38 9.63
C ASP A 262 -15.55 -25.43 8.90
N ASN A 263 -14.48 -25.98 9.50
CA ASN A 263 -13.14 -25.98 8.90
C ASN A 263 -13.04 -26.75 7.57
N LEU A 264 -13.87 -27.77 7.35
CA LEU A 264 -14.01 -28.41 6.04
C LEU A 264 -14.94 -27.60 5.09
N GLY A 265 -16.00 -26.99 5.65
CA GLY A 265 -16.88 -26.05 4.94
C GLY A 265 -16.24 -24.69 4.71
N PHE A 266 -15.39 -24.20 5.64
CA PHE A 266 -14.66 -22.94 5.54
C PHE A 266 -13.69 -22.90 4.33
N LEU A 267 -13.02 -24.01 4.03
CA LEU A 267 -12.23 -24.14 2.79
C LEU A 267 -13.11 -24.17 1.54
N SER A 268 -14.39 -24.52 1.65
CA SER A 268 -15.33 -24.58 0.51
C SER A 268 -16.30 -23.38 0.45
N THR A 269 -16.75 -22.83 1.57
CA THR A 269 -17.75 -21.75 1.62
C THR A 269 -17.16 -20.35 1.79
N MET A 270 -15.97 -20.20 2.41
CA MET A 270 -15.22 -18.94 2.32
C MET A 270 -14.86 -18.61 0.86
N SER A 271 -14.96 -19.58 -0.03
CA SER A 271 -14.63 -19.39 -1.44
C SER A 271 -15.58 -18.47 -2.19
N LEU A 272 -16.84 -18.40 -1.86
CA LEU A 272 -17.78 -17.71 -2.74
C LEU A 272 -18.40 -16.45 -2.13
N ASP A 273 -18.91 -16.48 -0.90
CA ASP A 273 -19.64 -15.33 -0.35
C ASP A 273 -18.73 -14.25 0.24
N THR A 274 -17.62 -14.64 0.89
CA THR A 274 -16.62 -13.67 1.35
C THR A 274 -15.78 -13.13 0.20
N LEU A 275 -15.55 -13.95 -0.86
CA LEU A 275 -14.93 -13.48 -2.11
C LEU A 275 -15.93 -12.69 -2.98
N PHE A 276 -17.23 -12.90 -2.89
CA PHE A 276 -18.23 -12.06 -3.56
C PHE A 276 -18.45 -10.75 -2.80
N ALA A 277 -18.40 -10.72 -1.48
CA ALA A 277 -18.31 -9.49 -0.71
C ALA A 277 -16.99 -8.76 -0.98
N LEU A 278 -15.86 -9.47 -1.00
CA LEU A 278 -14.57 -8.99 -1.49
C LEU A 278 -14.57 -8.69 -2.99
N LYS A 279 -15.43 -9.26 -3.81
CA LYS A 279 -15.52 -8.94 -5.24
C LYS A 279 -16.25 -7.61 -5.49
N ASN A 280 -17.18 -7.23 -4.67
CA ASN A 280 -17.73 -5.87 -4.64
C ASN A 280 -16.78 -4.89 -3.93
N GLU A 281 -15.97 -5.36 -2.97
CA GLU A 281 -14.86 -4.65 -2.35
C GLU A 281 -13.52 -4.85 -3.08
N SER A 282 -13.37 -5.78 -4.03
CA SER A 282 -12.12 -6.01 -4.77
C SER A 282 -11.78 -4.88 -5.74
N THR A 283 -12.74 -4.08 -6.16
CA THR A 283 -12.49 -2.74 -6.69
C THR A 283 -11.92 -1.83 -5.60
N ASN A 284 -12.37 -1.95 -4.35
CA ASN A 284 -11.82 -1.24 -3.20
C ASN A 284 -10.46 -1.83 -2.77
N LEU A 285 -10.25 -3.13 -2.89
CA LEU A 285 -9.03 -3.83 -2.49
C LEU A 285 -7.85 -3.54 -3.42
N SER A 286 -8.06 -3.52 -4.73
CA SER A 286 -7.00 -3.10 -5.65
C SER A 286 -6.65 -1.62 -5.48
N SER A 287 -7.59 -0.75 -5.13
CA SER A 287 -7.31 0.65 -4.83
C SER A 287 -6.70 0.83 -3.44
N LEU A 288 -7.07 0.02 -2.45
CA LEU A 288 -6.41 -0.05 -1.13
C LEU A 288 -4.96 -0.54 -1.26
N LEU A 289 -4.70 -1.44 -2.19
CA LEU A 289 -3.39 -1.96 -2.53
C LEU A 289 -2.47 -0.91 -3.15
N PHE A 290 -3.01 -0.11 -4.08
CA PHE A 290 -2.27 0.99 -4.70
C PHE A 290 -2.08 2.17 -3.73
N GLY A 291 -2.96 2.32 -2.74
CA GLY A 291 -2.95 3.44 -1.82
C GLY A 291 -1.99 3.32 -0.61
N ASN A 292 -1.77 2.13 -0.07
CA ASN A 292 -1.21 2.01 1.29
C ASN A 292 0.29 1.81 1.42
N ALA A 293 1.00 1.34 0.40
CA ALA A 293 2.40 0.96 0.58
C ALA A 293 3.39 1.67 -0.35
N ILE A 294 2.94 2.16 -1.48
CA ILE A 294 3.80 2.52 -2.60
C ILE A 294 4.48 3.91 -2.51
N GLY A 295 4.54 4.57 -1.40
CA GLY A 295 5.15 5.90 -1.29
C GLY A 295 6.23 6.05 -0.25
N LEU A 296 6.57 4.96 0.45
CA LEU A 296 7.53 5.03 1.56
C LEU A 296 8.95 4.61 1.17
N VAL A 297 9.12 3.88 0.05
CA VAL A 297 10.44 3.50 -0.41
C VAL A 297 10.96 4.51 -1.42
N GLU A 298 11.94 5.27 -1.00
CA GLU A 298 12.74 6.12 -1.87
C GLU A 298 14.06 5.41 -2.17
N THR A 299 14.36 5.17 -3.44
CA THR A 299 15.64 4.57 -3.85
C THR A 299 16.78 5.58 -3.84
N ARG A 300 16.45 6.87 -3.90
CA ARG A 300 17.34 8.03 -3.82
C ARG A 300 16.54 9.29 -3.49
N ARG A 301 17.21 10.39 -3.23
CA ARG A 301 16.57 11.72 -3.16
C ARG A 301 16.29 12.29 -4.56
N GLY A 302 15.30 13.16 -4.63
CA GLY A 302 14.95 13.90 -5.83
C GLY A 302 16.06 14.86 -6.27
N LYS A 303 16.11 15.17 -7.57
CA LYS A 303 17.14 16.06 -8.15
C LYS A 303 17.02 17.52 -7.72
N LEU A 304 15.85 17.93 -7.20
CA LEU A 304 15.62 19.26 -6.63
C LEU A 304 15.83 19.32 -5.12
N HIS A 305 16.05 18.15 -4.46
CA HIS A 305 16.22 18.08 -3.02
C HIS A 305 17.52 18.76 -2.57
N ASP A 306 17.43 19.52 -1.46
CA ASP A 306 18.55 20.22 -0.80
C ASP A 306 19.36 21.15 -1.71
N ARG A 307 18.77 21.63 -2.80
CA ARG A 307 19.40 22.62 -3.67
C ARG A 307 19.09 24.05 -3.18
N PRO A 308 20.09 24.77 -2.66
CA PRO A 308 19.85 26.04 -1.98
C PRO A 308 19.27 27.14 -2.87
N GLU A 309 19.52 27.09 -4.20
CA GLU A 309 18.98 28.03 -5.16
C GLU A 309 17.53 27.73 -5.60
N VAL A 310 17.08 26.48 -5.45
CA VAL A 310 15.76 26.06 -5.97
C VAL A 310 14.63 26.56 -5.08
N VAL A 311 14.74 26.38 -3.76
CA VAL A 311 13.69 26.79 -2.81
C VAL A 311 13.34 28.27 -2.93
N PRO A 312 14.31 29.24 -2.89
CA PRO A 312 14.02 30.64 -3.07
C PRO A 312 13.40 30.96 -4.43
N HIS A 313 13.90 30.33 -5.49
CA HIS A 313 13.40 30.53 -6.84
C HIS A 313 11.95 30.06 -6.99
N VAL A 314 11.63 28.86 -6.50
CA VAL A 314 10.25 28.34 -6.51
C VAL A 314 9.34 29.24 -5.67
N ARG A 315 9.76 29.57 -4.43
CA ARG A 315 8.96 30.36 -3.49
C ARG A 315 8.65 31.76 -4.03
N SER A 316 9.59 32.40 -4.71
CA SER A 316 9.39 33.75 -5.32
C SER A 316 8.42 33.73 -6.51
N ASN A 317 8.21 32.58 -7.13
CA ASN A 317 7.29 32.41 -8.26
C ASN A 317 5.89 31.91 -7.86
N LEU A 318 5.75 31.36 -6.64
CA LEU A 318 4.46 30.86 -6.15
C LEU A 318 3.50 32.00 -5.80
N LYS A 319 2.21 31.75 -6.08
CA LYS A 319 1.08 32.58 -5.66
C LYS A 319 -0.01 31.71 -5.05
N ALA A 320 -0.74 32.24 -4.08
CA ALA A 320 -1.87 31.54 -3.49
C ALA A 320 -2.81 30.99 -4.59
N GLY A 321 -3.21 29.75 -4.46
CA GLY A 321 -4.01 29.03 -5.44
C GLY A 321 -3.22 28.28 -6.51
N ASP A 322 -1.89 28.40 -6.59
CA ASP A 322 -1.12 27.64 -7.57
C ASP A 322 -1.25 26.13 -7.32
N ILE A 323 -1.39 25.40 -8.41
CA ILE A 323 -1.40 23.94 -8.43
C ILE A 323 0.02 23.47 -8.67
N LEU A 324 0.51 22.55 -7.86
CA LEU A 324 1.82 21.93 -7.98
C LEU A 324 1.63 20.51 -8.50
N VAL A 325 2.41 20.13 -9.51
CA VAL A 325 2.50 18.74 -9.98
C VAL A 325 3.96 18.29 -9.94
N GLU A 326 4.19 17.04 -9.57
CA GLU A 326 5.54 16.51 -9.37
C GLU A 326 5.76 15.16 -10.03
N LYS A 327 7.03 14.87 -10.36
CA LYS A 327 7.54 13.58 -10.81
C LYS A 327 8.57 13.05 -9.82
N THR A 328 8.37 11.82 -9.36
CA THR A 328 9.24 11.14 -8.40
C THR A 328 9.59 9.73 -8.86
N PRO A 329 10.38 9.56 -9.96
CA PRO A 329 10.62 8.25 -10.58
C PRO A 329 11.40 7.30 -9.66
N PHE A 330 11.93 7.78 -8.56
CA PHE A 330 12.61 7.03 -7.52
C PHE A 330 11.66 6.53 -6.41
N ARG A 331 10.38 6.86 -6.48
CA ARG A 331 9.31 6.32 -5.62
C ARG A 331 8.50 5.28 -6.38
N LEU A 332 8.16 4.19 -5.72
CA LEU A 332 7.35 3.13 -6.35
C LEU A 332 5.96 3.63 -6.80
N THR A 333 5.40 4.61 -6.12
CA THR A 333 4.11 5.23 -6.52
C THR A 333 4.10 5.72 -7.95
N ASP A 334 5.21 6.27 -8.40
CA ASP A 334 5.34 6.86 -9.72
C ASP A 334 5.17 5.83 -10.85
N SER A 335 5.54 4.57 -10.59
CA SER A 335 5.40 3.45 -11.54
C SER A 335 3.95 2.96 -11.71
N PHE A 336 3.04 3.36 -10.82
CA PHE A 336 1.65 2.88 -10.82
C PHE A 336 0.63 3.94 -11.23
N ILE A 337 1.02 5.21 -11.24
CA ILE A 337 0.17 6.30 -11.74
C ILE A 337 0.49 6.47 -13.22
N PRO A 338 -0.48 6.20 -14.13
CA PRO A 338 -0.23 6.36 -15.55
C PRO A 338 0.01 7.83 -15.90
N GLY A 339 1.10 8.12 -16.59
CA GLY A 339 1.44 9.45 -17.02
C GLY A 339 2.81 9.92 -16.52
N HIS A 340 3.17 11.14 -16.91
CA HIS A 340 4.41 11.76 -16.49
C HIS A 340 4.35 12.22 -15.02
N TRP A 341 3.25 12.87 -14.62
CA TRP A 341 3.07 13.45 -13.31
C TRP A 341 2.47 12.43 -12.32
N GLY A 342 3.15 12.24 -11.19
CA GLY A 342 2.77 11.24 -10.18
C GLY A 342 1.95 11.80 -9.01
N HIS A 343 1.99 13.12 -8.74
CA HIS A 343 1.32 13.72 -7.59
C HIS A 343 0.88 15.16 -7.89
N ALA A 344 -0.08 15.66 -7.11
CA ALA A 344 -0.58 17.04 -7.20
C ALA A 344 -0.87 17.61 -5.80
N ALA A 345 -0.62 18.91 -5.65
CA ALA A 345 -0.83 19.70 -4.44
C ALA A 345 -1.31 21.11 -4.77
N ILE A 346 -1.69 21.89 -3.76
CA ILE A 346 -2.08 23.31 -3.91
C ILE A 346 -1.28 24.15 -2.92
N TRP A 347 -0.72 25.24 -3.42
CA TRP A 347 -0.10 26.29 -2.60
C TRP A 347 -1.17 27.27 -2.09
N VAL A 348 -1.36 27.36 -0.78
CA VAL A 348 -2.36 28.27 -0.18
C VAL A 348 -1.85 29.67 0.09
N GLY A 349 -0.56 29.91 -0.10
CA GLY A 349 0.07 31.19 0.18
C GLY A 349 0.63 31.31 1.60
N GLY A 350 1.33 32.44 1.83
CA GLY A 350 1.79 32.86 3.14
C GLY A 350 0.81 33.80 3.85
N GLU A 351 1.12 34.18 5.11
CA GLU A 351 0.27 35.09 5.92
C GLU A 351 -0.04 36.40 5.18
N ALA A 352 0.95 37.00 4.50
CA ALA A 352 0.76 38.23 3.76
C ALA A 352 -0.27 38.09 2.63
N GLU A 353 -0.23 36.99 1.86
CA GLU A 353 -1.17 36.71 0.78
C GLU A 353 -2.58 36.46 1.33
N LEU A 354 -2.71 35.68 2.42
CA LEU A 354 -4.00 35.37 3.05
C LEU A 354 -4.64 36.63 3.65
N ARG A 355 -3.84 37.58 4.19
CA ARG A 355 -4.31 38.91 4.62
C ARG A 355 -4.75 39.77 3.45
N ALA A 356 -3.98 39.76 2.34
CA ALA A 356 -4.32 40.49 1.13
C ALA A 356 -5.63 39.99 0.51
N LEU A 357 -5.88 38.66 0.59
CA LEU A 357 -7.16 38.06 0.19
C LEU A 357 -8.31 38.39 1.17
N GLY A 358 -8.02 38.85 2.38
CA GLY A 358 -9.03 39.14 3.40
C GLY A 358 -9.55 37.91 4.13
N ILE A 359 -8.86 36.78 4.06
CA ILE A 359 -9.29 35.49 4.62
C ILE A 359 -8.46 35.04 5.83
N TRP A 360 -7.44 35.78 6.24
CA TRP A 360 -6.58 35.38 7.35
C TRP A 360 -7.39 35.04 8.61
N ASP A 361 -8.32 35.90 8.99
CA ASP A 361 -9.14 35.73 10.19
C ASP A 361 -10.40 34.87 9.97
N HIS A 362 -10.54 34.27 8.79
CA HIS A 362 -11.66 33.37 8.50
C HIS A 362 -11.62 32.12 9.39
N PRO A 363 -12.76 31.63 9.93
CA PRO A 363 -12.80 30.46 10.83
C PRO A 363 -12.11 29.21 10.30
N VAL A 364 -12.12 29.00 8.99
CA VAL A 364 -11.47 27.86 8.32
C VAL A 364 -9.95 28.00 8.30
N VAL A 365 -9.40 29.22 8.26
CA VAL A 365 -7.95 29.50 8.18
C VAL A 365 -7.32 29.59 9.57
N LYS A 366 -8.03 30.15 10.55
CA LYS A 366 -7.53 30.37 11.93
C LYS A 366 -6.84 29.15 12.56
N PRO A 367 -7.38 27.92 12.46
CA PRO A 367 -6.72 26.73 13.03
C PRO A 367 -5.34 26.44 12.44
N HIS A 368 -5.05 26.98 11.26
CA HIS A 368 -3.84 26.70 10.50
C HIS A 368 -2.79 27.83 10.55
N HIS A 369 -3.02 28.91 11.32
CA HIS A 369 -2.09 30.05 11.43
C HIS A 369 -0.67 29.64 11.79
N ALA A 370 -0.51 28.71 12.75
CA ALA A 370 0.81 28.22 13.15
C ALA A 370 1.53 27.51 12.00
N SER A 371 0.81 26.72 11.21
CA SER A 371 1.36 26.02 10.05
C SER A 371 1.79 26.98 8.95
N VAL A 372 0.96 27.98 8.63
CA VAL A 372 1.28 28.99 7.62
C VAL A 372 2.50 29.82 8.04
N ARG A 373 2.57 30.27 9.29
CA ARG A 373 3.74 31.00 9.83
C ARG A 373 5.01 30.19 9.85
N ALA A 374 4.90 28.86 10.01
CA ALA A 374 6.01 27.92 9.88
C ALA A 374 6.39 27.62 8.42
N GLY A 375 5.85 28.36 7.44
CA GLY A 375 6.13 28.16 6.01
C GLY A 375 5.47 26.96 5.36
N ARG A 376 4.52 26.31 6.02
CA ARG A 376 3.79 25.16 5.50
C ARG A 376 2.58 25.63 4.69
N GLY A 377 2.84 26.01 3.44
CA GLY A 377 1.81 26.50 2.53
C GLY A 377 1.38 25.50 1.45
N VAL A 378 2.03 24.35 1.37
CA VAL A 378 1.65 23.26 0.44
C VAL A 378 0.60 22.38 1.10
N VAL A 379 -0.61 22.38 0.57
CA VAL A 379 -1.67 21.44 0.97
C VAL A 379 -1.68 20.28 -0.01
N GLU A 380 -1.52 19.07 0.50
CA GLU A 380 -1.42 17.86 -0.30
C GLU A 380 -2.12 16.68 0.38
N ALA A 381 -2.69 15.80 -0.44
CA ALA A 381 -3.28 14.56 0.05
C ALA A 381 -2.22 13.46 -0.03
N LEU A 382 -1.69 13.10 1.12
CA LEU A 382 -0.79 11.98 1.32
C LEU A 382 -1.56 10.83 1.99
N ARG A 383 -0.95 9.67 2.08
CA ARG A 383 -1.58 8.49 2.70
C ARG A 383 -1.99 8.69 4.15
N SER A 384 -1.30 9.57 4.85
CA SER A 384 -1.66 10.02 6.19
C SER A 384 -2.92 10.89 6.23
N GLY A 385 -3.46 11.26 5.08
CA GLY A 385 -4.54 12.21 4.89
C GLY A 385 -4.06 13.52 4.28
N VAL A 386 -4.97 14.49 4.20
CA VAL A 386 -4.66 15.83 3.67
C VAL A 386 -3.95 16.65 4.75
N GLN A 387 -2.76 17.12 4.44
CA GLN A 387 -1.90 17.84 5.39
C GLN A 387 -1.23 19.06 4.76
N MET A 388 -0.63 19.89 5.62
CA MET A 388 0.11 21.08 5.22
C MET A 388 1.60 20.83 5.40
N ASN A 389 2.38 20.94 4.31
CA ASN A 389 3.81 20.76 4.29
C ASN A 389 4.55 22.02 3.80
N SER A 390 5.85 22.08 4.04
CA SER A 390 6.69 23.13 3.50
C SER A 390 7.07 22.85 2.04
N ILE A 391 7.48 23.90 1.33
CA ILE A 391 7.97 23.73 -0.05
C ILE A 391 9.26 22.91 -0.09
N GLU A 392 10.10 23.00 0.94
CA GLU A 392 11.32 22.21 1.07
C GLU A 392 11.00 20.70 1.13
N HIS A 393 9.95 20.35 1.88
CA HIS A 393 9.46 18.96 1.93
C HIS A 393 8.96 18.49 0.57
N PHE A 394 8.18 19.33 -0.12
CA PHE A 394 7.60 19.03 -1.42
C PHE A 394 8.65 18.88 -2.52
N LEU A 395 9.78 19.60 -2.44
CA LEU A 395 10.84 19.62 -3.45
C LEU A 395 11.77 18.39 -3.45
N ASN A 396 11.45 17.32 -2.72
CA ASN A 396 12.13 16.04 -2.91
C ASN A 396 11.61 15.32 -4.15
N VAL A 397 11.84 15.91 -5.33
CA VAL A 397 11.30 15.51 -6.63
C VAL A 397 12.34 15.70 -7.74
N ASP A 398 12.15 15.08 -8.88
CA ASP A 398 12.97 15.31 -10.09
C ASP A 398 12.41 16.43 -10.96
N ASP A 399 11.08 16.44 -11.13
CA ASP A 399 10.37 17.45 -11.91
C ASP A 399 9.32 18.13 -11.05
N LEU A 400 9.14 19.43 -11.28
CA LEU A 400 8.12 20.26 -10.66
C LEU A 400 7.42 21.11 -11.73
N GLY A 401 6.11 21.05 -11.80
CA GLY A 401 5.27 21.99 -12.54
C GLY A 401 4.45 22.87 -11.58
N VAL A 402 4.50 24.18 -11.77
CA VAL A 402 3.61 25.15 -11.11
C VAL A 402 2.60 25.61 -12.14
N LEU A 403 1.34 25.28 -11.92
CA LEU A 403 0.24 25.61 -12.82
C LEU A 403 -0.63 26.68 -12.17
N ARG A 404 -0.95 27.71 -12.93
CA ARG A 404 -1.72 28.85 -12.43
C ARG A 404 -2.96 29.09 -13.27
N ARG A 405 -4.08 29.27 -12.62
CA ARG A 405 -5.28 29.77 -13.25
C ARG A 405 -5.26 31.29 -13.27
N GLU A 406 -5.10 31.86 -14.45
CA GLU A 406 -5.13 33.31 -14.64
C GLU A 406 -6.56 33.85 -14.69
N GLY A 407 -6.71 35.14 -14.42
CA GLY A 407 -7.99 35.83 -14.54
C GLY A 407 -8.97 35.61 -13.38
N LEU A 408 -8.57 34.93 -12.29
CA LEU A 408 -9.39 34.85 -11.08
C LEU A 408 -9.46 36.21 -10.38
N GLY A 409 -10.68 36.67 -10.09
CA GLY A 409 -10.91 37.80 -9.20
C GLY A 409 -10.51 37.45 -7.74
N LYS A 410 -10.38 38.49 -6.91
CA LYS A 410 -9.96 38.31 -5.50
C LYS A 410 -10.88 37.38 -4.73
N GLU A 411 -12.20 37.50 -4.91
CA GLU A 411 -13.19 36.63 -4.25
C GLU A 411 -13.10 35.18 -4.71
N GLN A 412 -12.90 34.96 -6.00
CA GLN A 412 -12.75 33.62 -6.57
C GLN A 412 -11.48 32.94 -6.06
N LEU A 413 -10.36 33.67 -6.00
CA LEU A 413 -9.11 33.15 -5.45
C LEU A 413 -9.22 32.87 -3.95
N ALA A 414 -9.87 33.76 -3.20
CA ALA A 414 -10.16 33.55 -1.80
C ALA A 414 -10.97 32.27 -1.57
N GLU A 415 -11.99 32.02 -2.39
CA GLU A 415 -12.78 30.80 -2.32
C GLU A 415 -11.94 29.54 -2.61
N VAL A 416 -11.10 29.54 -3.66
CA VAL A 416 -10.16 28.44 -3.97
C VAL A 416 -9.29 28.11 -2.75
N VAL A 417 -8.72 29.13 -2.10
CA VAL A 417 -7.86 28.93 -0.93
C VAL A 417 -8.66 28.43 0.27
N LEU A 418 -9.85 28.96 0.52
CA LEU A 418 -10.73 28.48 1.60
C LEU A 418 -11.16 27.04 1.38
N GLN A 419 -11.54 26.67 0.16
CA GLN A 419 -11.88 25.28 -0.17
C GLN A 419 -10.69 24.34 0.01
N THR A 420 -9.46 24.80 -0.26
CA THR A 420 -8.24 24.04 0.01
C THR A 420 -8.06 23.79 1.51
N PHE A 421 -8.19 24.81 2.35
CA PHE A 421 -8.11 24.63 3.81
C PHE A 421 -9.19 23.70 4.37
N ARG A 422 -10.40 23.68 3.79
CA ARG A 422 -11.49 22.78 4.18
C ARG A 422 -11.15 21.29 3.95
N GLN A 423 -10.17 20.98 3.12
CA GLN A 423 -9.76 19.61 2.89
C GLN A 423 -8.73 19.12 3.92
N VAL A 424 -8.01 20.01 4.59
CA VAL A 424 -6.97 19.66 5.57
C VAL A 424 -7.56 18.77 6.68
N GLY A 425 -6.89 17.69 6.99
CA GLY A 425 -7.31 16.71 8.00
C GLY A 425 -8.25 15.61 7.49
N LYS A 426 -8.74 15.68 6.24
CA LYS A 426 -9.52 14.58 5.65
C LYS A 426 -8.64 13.36 5.41
N ALA A 427 -9.24 12.18 5.52
CA ALA A 427 -8.57 10.92 5.24
C ALA A 427 -8.24 10.78 3.74
N TYR A 428 -7.20 10.00 3.43
CA TYR A 428 -6.85 9.68 2.04
C TYR A 428 -7.88 8.75 1.43
N ASP A 429 -8.21 8.99 0.15
CA ASP A 429 -9.12 8.16 -0.62
C ASP A 429 -8.34 7.13 -1.45
N PHE A 430 -8.25 5.92 -0.93
CA PHE A 430 -7.58 4.81 -1.61
C PHE A 430 -8.43 4.20 -2.73
N ASN A 431 -9.69 4.60 -2.86
CA ASN A 431 -10.58 4.10 -3.91
C ASN A 431 -10.46 4.89 -5.22
N PHE A 432 -9.73 5.99 -5.22
CA PHE A 432 -9.58 6.91 -6.36
C PHE A 432 -10.92 7.32 -6.97
N ASP A 433 -11.92 7.52 -6.12
CA ASP A 433 -13.31 7.82 -6.49
C ASP A 433 -13.55 9.33 -6.37
N THR A 434 -13.84 9.99 -7.51
CA THR A 434 -14.14 11.43 -7.52
C THR A 434 -15.50 11.77 -6.94
N GLU A 435 -16.41 10.83 -6.79
CA GLU A 435 -17.79 11.05 -6.35
C GLU A 435 -17.94 11.16 -4.83
N THR A 436 -16.92 10.80 -4.04
CA THR A 436 -16.93 10.95 -2.58
C THR A 436 -16.31 12.28 -2.16
N THR A 437 -16.69 12.86 -1.00
CA THR A 437 -16.15 14.14 -0.50
C THR A 437 -15.47 14.04 0.86
N HIS A 438 -15.66 12.94 1.58
CA HIS A 438 -15.12 12.72 2.92
C HIS A 438 -13.69 12.16 2.93
N ARG A 439 -13.21 11.68 1.77
CA ARG A 439 -11.85 11.20 1.53
C ARG A 439 -11.30 11.83 0.27
N VAL A 440 -10.00 12.12 0.26
CA VAL A 440 -9.37 12.91 -0.82
C VAL A 440 -8.04 12.26 -1.21
N PHE A 441 -7.83 12.03 -2.51
CA PHE A 441 -6.52 11.71 -3.08
C PHE A 441 -5.93 12.94 -3.78
N CYS A 442 -4.65 12.91 -4.15
CA CYS A 442 -3.89 14.10 -4.55
C CYS A 442 -4.55 14.93 -5.67
N SER A 443 -4.89 14.33 -6.79
CA SER A 443 -5.52 15.03 -7.92
C SER A 443 -7.00 15.35 -7.66
N LYS A 444 -7.70 14.58 -6.81
CA LYS A 444 -9.05 14.91 -6.35
C LYS A 444 -9.09 16.17 -5.49
N LEU A 445 -8.01 16.45 -4.73
CA LEU A 445 -7.87 17.71 -4.01
C LEU A 445 -8.06 18.88 -4.97
N VAL A 446 -7.34 18.87 -6.09
CA VAL A 446 -7.42 19.90 -7.12
C VAL A 446 -8.79 19.92 -7.80
N TYR A 447 -9.32 18.73 -8.11
CA TYR A 447 -10.66 18.56 -8.70
C TYR A 447 -11.77 19.19 -7.85
N LEU A 448 -11.75 18.99 -6.53
CA LEU A 448 -12.76 19.52 -5.61
C LEU A 448 -12.62 21.04 -5.44
N VAL A 449 -11.39 21.53 -5.37
CA VAL A 449 -11.11 22.95 -5.10
C VAL A 449 -11.39 23.83 -6.32
N TYR A 450 -11.08 23.33 -7.51
CA TYR A 450 -11.35 24.00 -8.78
C TYR A 450 -12.56 23.37 -9.48
N GLY A 451 -13.66 23.22 -8.75
CA GLY A 451 -14.85 22.47 -9.20
C GLY A 451 -15.60 23.09 -10.39
N ASP A 452 -15.28 24.31 -10.79
CA ASP A 452 -15.82 24.99 -11.96
C ASP A 452 -15.08 24.68 -13.28
N LEU A 453 -13.89 24.02 -13.19
CA LEU A 453 -13.17 23.57 -14.37
C LEU A 453 -13.74 22.26 -14.91
N LYS A 454 -13.78 22.15 -16.25
CA LYS A 454 -14.10 20.87 -16.92
C LYS A 454 -12.85 19.99 -16.94
N TRP A 455 -12.72 19.14 -15.95
CA TRP A 455 -11.59 18.24 -15.83
C TRP A 455 -11.65 17.10 -16.84
N PRO A 456 -10.56 16.81 -17.57
CA PRO A 456 -10.45 15.55 -18.27
C PRO A 456 -10.49 14.42 -17.24
N THR A 457 -11.35 13.46 -17.45
CA THR A 457 -11.47 12.30 -16.56
C THR A 457 -11.03 11.03 -17.28
N SER A 458 -10.56 10.08 -16.52
CA SER A 458 -10.22 8.73 -16.98
C SER A 458 -11.01 7.70 -16.16
N ARG A 459 -11.06 6.45 -16.62
CA ARG A 459 -11.61 5.35 -15.84
C ARG A 459 -10.49 4.50 -15.29
N MET A 460 -10.46 4.35 -13.98
CA MET A 460 -9.52 3.48 -13.27
C MET A 460 -10.31 2.54 -12.35
N LEU A 461 -10.09 1.25 -12.49
CA LEU A 461 -10.81 0.24 -11.72
C LEU A 461 -12.35 0.35 -11.79
N GLY A 462 -12.87 0.78 -12.94
CA GLY A 462 -14.31 0.95 -13.17
C GLY A 462 -14.93 2.24 -12.64
N ARG A 463 -14.14 3.13 -11.99
CA ARG A 463 -14.59 4.42 -11.43
C ARG A 463 -14.06 5.60 -12.23
N VAL A 464 -14.79 6.68 -12.19
CA VAL A 464 -14.33 7.96 -12.74
C VAL A 464 -13.25 8.52 -11.83
N THR A 465 -12.10 8.84 -12.39
CA THR A 465 -10.96 9.42 -11.68
C THR A 465 -10.33 10.53 -12.49
N VAL A 466 -9.50 11.32 -11.81
CA VAL A 466 -8.68 12.38 -12.39
C VAL A 466 -7.22 12.07 -12.02
N SER A 467 -6.31 12.05 -13.00
CA SER A 467 -4.87 11.85 -12.75
C SER A 467 -4.15 13.19 -12.67
N PRO A 468 -2.93 13.26 -12.09
CA PRO A 468 -2.09 14.46 -12.17
C PRO A 468 -1.80 14.89 -13.60
N ASP A 469 -1.66 13.95 -14.54
CA ASP A 469 -1.55 14.25 -15.99
C ASP A 469 -2.81 14.89 -16.56
N ASN A 470 -3.99 14.52 -16.07
CA ASN A 470 -5.24 15.18 -16.48
C ASN A 470 -5.27 16.64 -16.02
N ILE A 471 -4.68 16.94 -14.84
CA ILE A 471 -4.53 18.31 -14.34
C ILE A 471 -3.54 19.07 -15.23
N ALA A 472 -2.36 18.52 -15.47
CA ALA A 472 -1.32 19.13 -16.28
C ALA A 472 -1.76 19.38 -17.73
N ALA A 473 -2.64 18.51 -18.28
CA ALA A 473 -3.20 18.68 -19.63
C ALA A 473 -4.02 19.97 -19.79
N LEU A 474 -4.62 20.49 -18.70
CA LEU A 474 -5.31 21.80 -18.74
C LEU A 474 -4.36 22.99 -18.81
N ALA A 475 -3.04 22.77 -18.66
CA ALA A 475 -2.00 23.77 -18.84
C ALA A 475 -1.34 23.67 -20.22
N THR A 476 -1.94 22.93 -21.18
CA THR A 476 -1.43 22.79 -22.56
C THR A 476 -2.37 23.44 -23.55
N GLY A 477 -1.86 23.88 -24.71
CA GLY A 477 -2.64 24.57 -25.72
C GLY A 477 -3.35 25.82 -25.17
N ASP A 478 -4.63 25.97 -25.49
CA ASP A 478 -5.49 27.07 -25.03
C ASP A 478 -6.23 26.72 -23.71
N GLY A 479 -5.67 25.80 -22.92
CA GLY A 479 -6.24 25.39 -21.65
C GLY A 479 -6.35 26.52 -20.62
N PRO A 480 -7.21 26.36 -19.61
CA PRO A 480 -7.51 27.39 -18.60
C PRO A 480 -6.39 27.60 -17.57
N LEU A 481 -5.38 26.73 -17.57
CA LEU A 481 -4.21 26.86 -16.72
C LEU A 481 -2.99 27.29 -17.55
N LYS A 482 -2.04 27.97 -16.93
CA LYS A 482 -0.74 28.34 -17.50
C LYS A 482 0.38 27.74 -16.66
N VAL A 483 1.47 27.35 -17.34
CA VAL A 483 2.69 26.92 -16.66
C VAL A 483 3.44 28.14 -16.16
N ALA A 484 3.36 28.41 -14.87
CA ALA A 484 4.02 29.56 -14.23
C ALA A 484 5.51 29.28 -13.96
N LEU A 485 5.86 28.02 -13.70
CA LEU A 485 7.23 27.55 -13.49
C LEU A 485 7.32 26.07 -13.84
N LEU A 486 8.43 25.66 -14.44
CA LEU A 486 8.70 24.26 -14.75
C LEU A 486 10.16 23.92 -14.45
N TYR A 487 10.37 22.84 -13.73
CA TYR A 487 11.64 22.12 -13.62
C TYR A 487 11.47 20.74 -14.25
N HIS A 488 12.44 20.36 -15.07
CA HIS A 488 12.51 19.02 -15.66
C HIS A 488 13.90 18.45 -15.45
N ASP A 489 13.95 17.21 -14.98
CA ASP A 489 15.21 16.50 -14.68
C ASP A 489 16.18 17.29 -13.80
N GLY A 490 15.64 18.02 -12.82
CA GLY A 490 16.40 18.85 -11.86
C GLY A 490 16.83 20.22 -12.42
N ALA A 491 16.51 20.60 -13.65
CA ALA A 491 16.87 21.86 -14.26
C ALA A 491 15.64 22.73 -14.53
N ALA A 492 15.76 24.06 -14.32
CA ALA A 492 14.70 25.02 -14.65
C ALA A 492 14.53 25.13 -16.18
N VAL A 493 13.29 25.06 -16.63
CA VAL A 493 12.92 25.25 -18.04
C VAL A 493 12.57 26.73 -18.24
N ALA A 494 13.55 27.51 -18.72
CA ALA A 494 13.40 28.95 -18.90
C ALA A 494 12.61 29.31 -20.17
N GLU A 495 12.76 28.52 -21.24
CA GLU A 495 12.14 28.79 -22.53
C GLU A 495 10.96 27.85 -22.80
N GLN A 496 9.84 28.41 -23.24
CA GLN A 496 8.63 27.68 -23.63
C GLN A 496 8.18 26.58 -22.66
N PRO A 497 8.01 26.86 -21.34
CA PRO A 497 7.66 25.83 -20.37
C PRO A 497 6.32 25.15 -20.68
N GLN A 498 5.40 25.86 -21.33
CA GLN A 498 4.12 25.33 -21.81
C GLN A 498 4.31 24.20 -22.84
N ARG A 499 5.21 24.43 -23.82
CA ARG A 499 5.54 23.44 -24.85
C ARG A 499 6.27 22.24 -24.26
N MET A 500 7.17 22.46 -23.31
CA MET A 500 7.82 21.36 -22.59
C MET A 500 6.80 20.51 -21.84
N MET A 501 5.84 21.12 -21.14
CA MET A 501 4.73 20.42 -20.48
C MET A 501 3.96 19.51 -21.47
N GLU A 502 3.65 20.00 -22.67
CA GLU A 502 3.01 19.18 -23.70
C GLU A 502 3.87 17.99 -24.13
N ILE A 503 5.17 18.20 -24.29
CA ILE A 503 6.12 17.15 -24.68
C ILE A 503 6.15 16.05 -23.61
N LEU A 504 6.26 16.41 -22.33
CA LEU A 504 6.31 15.48 -21.21
C LEU A 504 5.06 14.60 -21.15
N ILE A 505 3.88 15.21 -21.25
CA ILE A 505 2.60 14.46 -21.24
C ILE A 505 2.47 13.55 -22.47
N ARG A 506 2.87 14.01 -23.66
CA ARG A 506 2.78 13.23 -24.91
C ARG A 506 3.77 12.08 -24.96
N ALA A 507 4.99 12.28 -24.50
CA ALA A 507 6.04 11.26 -24.50
C ALA A 507 5.60 10.03 -23.70
N GLU A 508 5.04 10.23 -22.51
CA GLU A 508 4.59 9.13 -21.67
C GLU A 508 3.35 8.43 -22.22
N ARG A 509 2.39 9.17 -22.80
CA ARG A 509 1.23 8.57 -23.48
C ARG A 509 1.66 7.69 -24.67
N THR A 510 2.65 8.12 -25.42
CA THR A 510 3.21 7.33 -26.53
C THR A 510 3.92 6.08 -26.03
N ALA A 511 4.68 6.18 -24.94
CA ALA A 511 5.35 5.05 -24.33
C ALA A 511 4.34 4.02 -23.77
N LEU A 512 3.27 4.47 -23.13
CA LEU A 512 2.18 3.60 -22.66
C LEU A 512 1.47 2.89 -23.81
N ALA A 513 1.11 3.61 -24.87
CA ALA A 513 0.46 3.02 -26.05
C ALA A 513 1.34 1.99 -26.76
N ARG A 514 2.66 2.21 -26.82
CA ARG A 514 3.62 1.21 -27.35
C ARG A 514 3.67 -0.04 -26.48
N ARG A 515 3.76 0.11 -25.16
CA ARG A 515 3.77 -1.02 -24.24
C ARG A 515 2.46 -1.83 -24.30
N GLU A 516 1.33 -1.19 -24.52
CA GLU A 516 0.04 -1.87 -24.70
C GLU A 516 -0.02 -2.59 -26.06
N SER A 517 0.47 -1.97 -27.15
CA SER A 517 0.51 -2.62 -28.47
C SER A 517 1.51 -3.77 -28.54
N GLU A 518 2.68 -3.64 -27.89
CA GLU A 518 3.66 -4.73 -27.77
C GLU A 518 3.09 -5.89 -26.95
N ARG A 519 2.30 -5.63 -25.92
CA ARG A 519 1.59 -6.67 -25.18
C ARG A 519 0.52 -7.38 -26.01
N GLN A 520 -0.24 -6.63 -26.83
CA GLN A 520 -1.26 -7.20 -27.72
C GLN A 520 -0.67 -7.92 -28.93
N SER A 521 0.57 -7.64 -29.33
CA SER A 521 1.25 -8.33 -30.45
C SER A 521 2.00 -9.60 -30.03
N ILE A 522 2.11 -9.85 -28.73
CA ILE A 522 2.73 -11.06 -28.16
C ILE A 522 1.64 -12.11 -27.80
N ASP A 523 0.37 -11.69 -27.80
CA ASP A 523 -0.82 -12.55 -27.74
C ASP A 523 -1.29 -12.94 -29.15
#